data_1b65127ceb6d83d4095610b4ea45fcc0
#
_entry.id   1b65127ceb6d83d4095610b4ea45fcc0
#
_cell.length_a   1.000
_cell.length_b   1.000
_cell.length_c   1.000
_cell.angle_alpha   90.00
_cell.angle_beta   90.00
_cell.angle_gamma   90.00
#
_symmetry.space_group_name_H-M   'P 1'
#
loop_
_entity.id
_entity.type
_entity.pdbx_description
1 polymer ?
#
loop_
_entity_poly.entity_id
_entity_poly.type
_entity_poly.pdbx_seq_one_letter_code
_entity_poly.pdbx_strand_id
1 'polypeptide(L)'
;MKNKYYLYILPLCAIFLFNGKKYDESVIERIHLNVNICVEGQECGEVAMIADAVTTSKGTKLYAGCIACHGAKGEGGIGPSLKGQKSDYIAAALNEYKNNIERGPQSALMYAQAAALSESDIKELSKYIVTL
;
A
#
# COMPACT_ATOMS: atom_id res chain seq x y z
N MET A 1 23.15 -30.16 -37.52
CA MET A 1 23.30 -30.64 -36.14
C MET A 1 21.91 -30.43 -35.47
N LYS A 2 21.12 -31.50 -35.32
CA LYS A 2 19.75 -31.45 -34.83
C LYS A 2 19.81 -31.41 -33.31
N ASN A 3 19.21 -30.39 -32.72
CA ASN A 3 19.24 -30.03 -31.30
C ASN A 3 18.62 -31.16 -30.45
N LYS A 4 19.45 -31.92 -29.79
CA LYS A 4 19.08 -33.07 -28.95
C LYS A 4 18.44 -32.69 -27.62
N TYR A 5 18.28 -31.38 -27.36
CA TYR A 5 17.74 -30.86 -26.10
C TYR A 5 16.21 -30.63 -26.09
N TYR A 6 15.55 -30.78 -27.25
CA TYR A 6 14.10 -30.55 -27.36
C TYR A 6 13.25 -31.68 -26.78
N LEU A 7 13.85 -32.87 -26.58
CA LEU A 7 13.12 -34.06 -26.11
C LEU A 7 12.98 -34.16 -24.58
N TYR A 8 13.72 -33.33 -23.81
CA TYR A 8 13.69 -33.40 -22.34
C TYR A 8 12.82 -32.32 -21.67
N ILE A 9 12.32 -31.32 -22.43
CA ILE A 9 11.52 -30.22 -21.88
C ILE A 9 10.04 -30.59 -21.86
N LEU A 10 9.56 -31.42 -22.77
CA LEU A 10 8.14 -31.79 -22.86
C LEU A 10 7.60 -32.61 -21.67
N PRO A 11 8.32 -33.53 -21.02
CA PRO A 11 7.76 -34.25 -19.89
C PRO A 11 7.68 -33.42 -18.60
N LEU A 12 8.52 -32.38 -18.43
CA LEU A 12 8.49 -31.53 -17.26
C LEU A 12 7.29 -30.55 -17.26
N CYS A 13 6.90 -30.06 -18.42
CA CYS A 13 5.68 -29.23 -18.52
C CYS A 13 4.41 -30.05 -18.27
N ALA A 14 4.39 -31.33 -18.69
CA ALA A 14 3.25 -32.21 -18.48
C ALA A 14 3.05 -32.56 -17.00
N ILE A 15 4.13 -32.63 -16.21
CA ILE A 15 4.03 -32.93 -14.76
C ILE A 15 3.46 -31.74 -13.99
N PHE A 16 3.72 -30.50 -14.44
CA PHE A 16 3.15 -29.31 -13.82
C PHE A 16 1.65 -29.12 -14.11
N LEU A 17 1.16 -29.67 -15.23
CA LEU A 17 -0.26 -29.59 -15.57
C LEU A 17 -1.12 -30.65 -14.88
N PHE A 18 -0.53 -31.67 -14.26
CA PHE A 18 -1.27 -32.76 -13.61
C PHE A 18 -1.34 -32.65 -12.08
N ASN A 19 -0.65 -31.69 -11.46
CA ASN A 19 -0.86 -31.41 -10.05
C ASN A 19 -2.02 -30.38 -9.89
N GLY A 20 -3.18 -30.79 -10.40
CA GLY A 20 -4.44 -30.04 -10.31
C GLY A 20 -4.85 -29.81 -8.87
N LYS A 21 -4.35 -28.76 -8.25
CA LYS A 21 -5.16 -28.07 -7.24
C LYS A 21 -6.35 -27.51 -8.02
N LYS A 22 -7.51 -28.14 -7.88
CA LYS A 22 -8.78 -27.55 -8.26
C LYS A 22 -8.83 -26.18 -7.63
N TYR A 23 -8.73 -25.14 -8.43
CA TYR A 23 -9.04 -23.81 -7.98
C TYR A 23 -10.50 -23.83 -7.57
N ASP A 24 -10.76 -23.46 -6.33
CA ASP A 24 -12.10 -23.39 -5.78
C ASP A 24 -12.88 -22.40 -6.64
N GLU A 25 -13.87 -22.89 -7.34
CA GLU A 25 -14.71 -22.12 -8.27
C GLU A 25 -15.39 -20.95 -7.54
N SER A 26 -15.53 -21.05 -6.22
CA SER A 26 -16.06 -19.99 -5.36
C SER A 26 -15.16 -18.74 -5.29
N VAL A 27 -13.85 -18.89 -5.56
CA VAL A 27 -12.90 -17.77 -5.58
C VAL A 27 -13.00 -17.02 -6.90
N ILE A 28 -13.26 -17.73 -7.99
CA ILE A 28 -13.42 -17.12 -9.32
C ILE A 28 -14.73 -16.31 -9.38
N GLU A 29 -15.79 -16.80 -8.76
CA GLU A 29 -17.08 -16.10 -8.71
C GLU A 29 -17.00 -14.78 -7.91
N ARG A 30 -16.16 -14.71 -6.89
CA ARG A 30 -15.92 -13.46 -6.13
C ARG A 30 -15.09 -12.44 -6.90
N ILE A 31 -14.24 -12.87 -7.83
CA ILE A 31 -13.44 -11.97 -8.66
C ILE A 31 -14.30 -11.40 -9.80
N HIS A 32 -15.27 -12.17 -10.33
CA HIS A 32 -16.17 -11.72 -11.38
C HIS A 32 -17.17 -10.64 -10.95
N LEU A 33 -17.42 -10.49 -9.64
CA LEU A 33 -18.39 -9.51 -9.14
C LEU A 33 -17.86 -8.07 -9.08
N ASN A 34 -16.58 -7.85 -9.39
CA ASN A 34 -15.97 -6.52 -9.25
C ASN A 34 -15.38 -5.94 -10.53
N VAL A 35 -15.69 -6.54 -11.68
CA VAL A 35 -15.31 -5.98 -12.97
C VAL A 35 -16.58 -5.69 -13.74
N ASN A 36 -17.04 -4.44 -13.71
CA ASN A 36 -18.07 -3.95 -14.59
C ASN A 36 -17.55 -3.96 -16.04
N ILE A 37 -17.70 -5.09 -16.72
CA ILE A 37 -17.52 -5.14 -18.17
C ILE A 37 -18.80 -4.61 -18.78
N CYS A 38 -18.76 -3.38 -19.26
CA CYS A 38 -19.82 -2.83 -20.10
C CYS A 38 -19.82 -3.61 -21.42
N VAL A 39 -20.85 -4.40 -21.68
CA VAL A 39 -21.09 -5.01 -22.98
C VAL A 39 -21.71 -3.94 -23.86
N GLU A 40 -21.18 -3.79 -25.07
CA GLU A 40 -21.58 -2.80 -26.05
C GLU A 40 -23.10 -2.89 -26.32
N GLY A 41 -23.85 -1.82 -25.98
CA GLY A 41 -25.28 -1.71 -26.19
C GLY A 41 -26.17 -1.63 -24.96
N GLN A 42 -25.66 -1.65 -23.75
CA GLN A 42 -26.43 -1.47 -22.52
C GLN A 42 -26.06 -0.16 -21.85
N GLU A 43 -27.03 0.69 -21.57
CA GLU A 43 -26.81 1.90 -20.78
C GLU A 43 -26.20 1.50 -19.44
N CYS A 44 -24.97 1.95 -19.18
CA CYS A 44 -24.34 1.81 -17.89
C CYS A 44 -25.13 2.67 -16.92
N GLY A 45 -26.09 2.07 -16.22
CA GLY A 45 -26.76 2.72 -15.11
C GLY A 45 -25.68 3.21 -14.15
N GLU A 46 -25.79 4.47 -13.74
CA GLU A 46 -24.96 5.07 -12.72
C GLU A 46 -25.07 4.21 -11.46
N VAL A 47 -24.23 3.20 -11.36
CA VAL A 47 -24.01 2.50 -10.12
C VAL A 47 -23.41 3.57 -9.24
N ALA A 48 -24.22 4.17 -8.37
CA ALA A 48 -23.72 4.92 -7.24
C ALA A 48 -22.67 4.01 -6.64
N MET A 49 -21.41 4.30 -6.95
CA MET A 49 -20.29 3.63 -6.35
C MET A 49 -20.50 3.81 -4.86
N ILE A 50 -20.97 2.75 -4.22
CA ILE A 50 -20.66 2.56 -2.81
C ILE A 50 -19.15 2.36 -2.82
N ALA A 51 -18.45 3.46 -2.97
CA ALA A 51 -17.03 3.57 -2.73
C ALA A 51 -16.81 3.54 -1.21
N ASP A 52 -17.39 2.55 -0.54
CA ASP A 52 -16.80 1.85 0.57
C ASP A 52 -15.81 0.81 0.03
N ALA A 53 -15.25 1.10 -1.14
CA ALA A 53 -13.88 0.76 -1.38
C ALA A 53 -13.16 1.27 -0.13
N VAL A 54 -12.42 0.42 0.50
CA VAL A 54 -11.29 0.77 1.34
C VAL A 54 -10.48 1.77 0.50
N THR A 55 -10.93 3.00 0.47
CA THR A 55 -10.20 4.12 -0.11
C THR A 55 -9.04 4.28 0.81
N THR A 56 -7.97 3.56 0.48
CA THR A 56 -6.72 3.72 1.16
C THR A 56 -6.43 5.21 1.09
N SER A 57 -6.71 5.92 2.17
CA SER A 57 -6.60 7.37 2.19
C SER A 57 -5.19 7.76 1.79
N LYS A 58 -5.01 8.96 1.27
CA LYS A 58 -3.67 9.46 0.93
C LYS A 58 -2.74 9.33 2.15
N GLY A 59 -3.23 9.62 3.35
CA GLY A 59 -2.48 9.44 4.60
C GLY A 59 -2.05 8.01 4.86
N THR A 60 -2.91 7.02 4.60
CA THR A 60 -2.57 5.59 4.73
C THR A 60 -1.44 5.20 3.78
N LYS A 61 -1.51 5.63 2.52
CA LYS A 61 -0.47 5.35 1.51
C LYS A 61 0.87 5.96 1.91
N LEU A 62 0.85 7.20 2.38
CA LEU A 62 2.05 7.90 2.85
C LEU A 62 2.64 7.23 4.09
N TYR A 63 1.79 6.76 5.03
CA TYR A 63 2.24 6.13 6.27
C TYR A 63 2.96 4.80 6.03
N ALA A 64 2.75 4.14 4.90
CA ALA A 64 3.43 2.89 4.56
C ALA A 64 4.97 3.00 4.66
N GLY A 65 5.53 4.17 4.33
CA GLY A 65 6.97 4.44 4.47
C GLY A 65 7.43 4.64 5.93
N CYS A 66 6.51 4.86 6.86
CA CYS A 66 6.81 5.17 8.26
C CYS A 66 6.75 3.94 9.16
N ILE A 67 6.07 2.87 8.71
CA ILE A 67 5.76 1.67 9.48
C ILE A 67 7.03 1.00 10.04
N ALA A 68 8.09 0.91 9.26
CA ALA A 68 9.32 0.21 9.64
C ALA A 68 9.96 0.77 10.93
N CYS A 69 9.81 2.07 11.16
CA CYS A 69 10.41 2.75 12.32
C CYS A 69 9.37 3.06 13.39
N HIS A 70 8.14 3.44 13.01
CA HIS A 70 7.13 3.92 13.96
C HIS A 70 6.05 2.88 14.28
N GLY A 71 6.12 1.67 13.67
CA GLY A 71 5.14 0.61 13.86
C GLY A 71 3.88 0.78 13.01
N ALA A 72 3.18 -0.31 12.75
CA ALA A 72 1.99 -0.32 11.88
C ALA A 72 0.81 0.49 12.46
N LYS A 73 0.77 0.63 13.77
CA LYS A 73 -0.24 1.39 14.52
C LYS A 73 0.34 2.59 15.24
N GLY A 74 1.50 3.08 14.83
CA GLY A 74 2.15 4.20 15.47
C GLY A 74 2.69 3.92 16.88
N GLU A 75 2.87 2.66 17.23
CA GLU A 75 3.31 2.23 18.56
C GLU A 75 4.78 2.57 18.88
N GLY A 76 5.56 2.88 17.85
CA GLY A 76 6.99 3.11 17.97
C GLY A 76 7.81 1.88 17.67
N GLY A 77 9.11 2.00 17.84
CA GLY A 77 10.10 0.97 17.59
C GLY A 77 11.48 1.59 17.49
N ILE A 78 12.07 1.64 16.30
CA ILE A 78 13.30 2.41 16.05
C ILE A 78 13.01 3.91 16.23
N GLY A 79 11.87 4.38 15.74
CA GLY A 79 11.36 5.72 15.96
C GLY A 79 10.43 5.79 17.18
N PRO A 80 10.16 6.99 17.69
CA PRO A 80 9.25 7.19 18.83
C PRO A 80 7.81 6.81 18.49
N SER A 81 7.02 6.52 19.54
CA SER A 81 5.58 6.34 19.38
C SER A 81 4.90 7.62 18.88
N LEU A 82 4.01 7.45 17.93
CA LEU A 82 3.18 8.51 17.37
C LEU A 82 1.78 8.54 17.99
N LYS A 83 1.42 7.51 18.77
CA LYS A 83 0.11 7.40 19.41
C LYS A 83 -0.15 8.54 20.38
N GLY A 84 -1.39 9.03 20.34
CA GLY A 84 -1.85 10.06 21.26
C GLY A 84 -1.29 11.46 20.97
N GLN A 85 -0.48 11.63 19.94
CA GLN A 85 0.02 12.93 19.53
C GLN A 85 -1.06 13.69 18.74
N LYS A 86 -1.01 15.02 18.80
CA LYS A 86 -1.92 15.89 18.04
C LYS A 86 -1.46 16.05 16.60
N SER A 87 -2.41 16.15 15.66
CA SER A 87 -2.14 16.34 14.24
C SER A 87 -1.22 17.54 13.98
N ASP A 88 -1.48 18.67 14.65
CA ASP A 88 -0.67 19.88 14.46
C ASP A 88 0.77 19.69 14.93
N TYR A 89 0.97 18.96 16.03
CA TYR A 89 2.31 18.66 16.54
C TYR A 89 3.08 17.77 15.56
N ILE A 90 2.42 16.75 14.97
CA ILE A 90 3.01 15.86 13.98
C ILE A 90 3.36 16.65 12.71
N ALA A 91 2.45 17.52 12.26
CA ALA A 91 2.69 18.37 11.09
C ALA A 91 3.87 19.32 11.31
N ALA A 92 3.94 19.96 12.47
CA ALA A 92 5.06 20.83 12.82
C ALA A 92 6.38 20.05 12.84
N ALA A 93 6.40 18.87 13.46
CA ALA A 93 7.59 18.01 13.52
C ALA A 93 8.09 17.61 12.11
N LEU A 94 7.18 17.23 11.22
CA LEU A 94 7.52 16.88 9.84
C LEU A 94 8.09 18.08 9.07
N ASN A 95 7.53 19.28 9.27
CA ASN A 95 8.04 20.51 8.67
C ASN A 95 9.43 20.88 9.21
N GLU A 96 9.66 20.70 10.50
CA GLU A 96 10.98 20.94 11.08
C GLU A 96 12.03 19.96 10.49
N TYR A 97 11.73 18.66 10.40
CA TYR A 97 12.59 17.69 9.76
C TYR A 97 12.84 18.01 8.28
N LYS A 98 11.82 18.45 7.54
CA LYS A 98 11.93 18.86 6.16
C LYS A 98 12.91 20.03 5.97
N ASN A 99 13.02 20.89 6.97
CA ASN A 99 13.95 22.01 7.01
C ASN A 99 15.28 21.65 7.72
N ASN A 100 15.56 20.34 7.95
CA ASN A 100 16.75 19.83 8.63
C ASN A 100 16.92 20.37 10.07
N ILE A 101 15.82 20.70 10.74
CA ILE A 101 15.84 21.12 12.13
C ILE A 101 15.94 19.87 13.02
N GLU A 102 16.95 19.84 13.86
CA GLU A 102 17.20 18.73 14.78
C GLU A 102 16.19 18.75 15.94
N ARG A 103 15.59 17.60 16.21
CA ARG A 103 14.67 17.35 17.34
C ARG A 103 15.21 16.30 18.32
N GLY A 104 16.30 15.64 17.95
CA GLY A 104 16.94 14.61 18.76
C GLY A 104 17.99 13.84 17.97
N PRO A 105 18.69 12.91 18.61
CA PRO A 105 19.88 12.26 18.05
C PRO A 105 19.65 11.52 16.72
N GLN A 106 18.40 11.09 16.47
CA GLN A 106 18.04 10.34 15.26
C GLN A 106 17.34 11.17 14.21
N SER A 107 17.33 12.51 14.34
CA SER A 107 16.65 13.42 13.43
C SER A 107 17.09 13.25 11.96
N ALA A 108 18.35 12.91 11.75
CA ALA A 108 18.90 12.69 10.41
C ALA A 108 18.13 11.59 9.62
N LEU A 109 17.58 10.58 10.30
CA LEU A 109 16.77 9.53 9.67
C LEU A 109 15.45 10.08 9.13
N MET A 110 14.92 11.13 9.78
CA MET A 110 13.66 11.76 9.40
C MET A 110 13.82 12.80 8.29
N TYR A 111 14.99 13.38 8.10
CA TYR A 111 15.22 14.42 7.08
C TYR A 111 14.90 13.92 5.68
N ALA A 112 15.41 12.76 5.29
CA ALA A 112 15.15 12.17 3.98
C ALA A 112 13.67 11.81 3.80
N GLN A 113 13.02 11.32 4.85
CA GLN A 113 11.60 10.96 4.81
C GLN A 113 10.73 12.22 4.66
N ALA A 114 11.00 13.25 5.42
CA ALA A 114 10.23 14.49 5.41
C ALA A 114 10.48 15.32 4.14
N ALA A 115 11.69 15.32 3.59
CA ALA A 115 12.04 16.07 2.36
C ALA A 115 11.18 15.65 1.16
N ALA A 116 10.77 14.37 1.10
CA ALA A 116 9.94 13.85 0.02
C ALA A 116 8.46 14.28 0.11
N LEU A 117 8.00 14.83 1.24
CA LEU A 117 6.61 15.18 1.47
C LEU A 117 6.32 16.61 1.02
N SER A 118 5.22 16.80 0.29
CA SER A 118 4.64 18.13 0.09
C SER A 118 3.88 18.60 1.34
N GLU A 119 3.55 19.88 1.42
CA GLU A 119 2.72 20.43 2.51
C GLU A 119 1.34 19.71 2.59
N SER A 120 0.77 19.38 1.43
CA SER A 120 -0.47 18.60 1.35
C SER A 120 -0.27 17.19 1.92
N ASP A 121 0.88 16.55 1.64
CA ASP A 121 1.19 15.22 2.17
C ASP A 121 1.35 15.24 3.69
N ILE A 122 2.05 16.23 4.22
CA ILE A 122 2.22 16.42 5.66
C ILE A 122 0.85 16.58 6.34
N LYS A 123 -0.04 17.38 5.76
CA LYS A 123 -1.39 17.59 6.28
C LYS A 123 -2.22 16.30 6.30
N GLU A 124 -2.23 15.55 5.21
CA GLU A 124 -3.02 14.30 5.13
C GLU A 124 -2.40 13.18 5.97
N LEU A 125 -1.06 13.10 6.01
CA LEU A 125 -0.34 12.14 6.83
C LEU A 125 -0.58 12.40 8.33
N SER A 126 -0.47 13.63 8.79
CA SER A 126 -0.67 13.99 10.20
C SER A 126 -2.11 13.74 10.67
N LYS A 127 -3.11 13.97 9.81
CA LYS A 127 -4.50 13.60 10.09
C LYS A 127 -4.69 12.09 10.22
N TYR A 128 -4.02 11.32 9.36
CA TYR A 128 -4.11 9.86 9.40
C TYR A 128 -3.44 9.28 10.66
N ILE A 129 -2.26 9.77 11.02
CA ILE A 129 -1.50 9.27 12.17
C ILE A 129 -2.29 9.37 13.48
N VAL A 130 -3.11 10.40 13.66
CA VAL A 130 -3.91 10.54 14.88
C VAL A 130 -5.08 9.55 14.96
N THR A 131 -5.37 8.82 13.89
CA THR A 131 -6.37 7.75 13.87
C THR A 131 -5.80 6.38 14.21
N LEU A 132 -4.47 6.26 14.35
CA LEU A 132 -3.78 5.03 14.71
C LEU A 132 -3.89 4.79 16.22
#